data_dc73e6013cd2e52ed8fa3d15dcdba77d
#
_entry.id   dc73e6013cd2e52ed8fa3d15dcdba77d
#
_cell.length_a   1.000
_cell.length_b   1.000
_cell.length_c   1.000
_cell.angle_alpha   90.00
_cell.angle_beta   90.00
_cell.angle_gamma   90.00
#
_symmetry.space_group_name_H-M   'P 1'
#
loop_
_entity.id
_entity.type
_entity.pdbx_description
1 polymer ?
#
loop_
_entity_poly.entity_id
_entity_poly.type
_entity_poly.pdbx_seq_one_letter_code
_entity_poly.pdbx_strand_id
1 'polypeptide(L)'
;MINNFYTAGEKKLAEEYMKLHPETKVVVDVISDNDSYITKMMTSMSDDRENAPDIVHGNCLAAAVANNSADIAVDKGYLIDMTDMLDEVNPYNDGKKVREAFDEDDFLISINSSGGRHLTYLPFDKIGVAFYYNKTIFDKLGLSVPTSYENLIEICEKLKEAGYDVPITAGNESGWLINSMADAYYRTTEDEFLVQPGDAIWDENLMKANKDFKFDENNLDCDANVVGSAERQAKYATENGINTEGNKKVWSEFQKLAQYFPTTWIAADGSQIITDFESQVSPILFNGSWNAGLILNDINQLPEDMQFEWATFQLPSFEKAPEGFSQTIRGLYSLGNAISIVPNKDDDHMARVKDFYKYWYSPDQAKLCFEETLANGNYVQGPCVVKGVELSPELTSKLEGFIATGVGRGAQWVTGQDMVTQADKPKYNDLILQFSEGSLGVDSFLEQMDPIYRNYYKDVVDRAGYDLDPTTADTAK
;
A
#
# COMPACT_ATOMS: atom_id res chain seq x y z
N MET A 1 3.37 16.27 7.17
CA MET A 1 3.63 14.82 7.30
C MET A 1 2.43 14.15 7.91
N ILE A 2 2.13 12.93 7.50
CA ILE A 2 1.06 12.11 8.03
C ILE A 2 1.64 11.21 9.11
N ASN A 3 0.91 11.02 10.21
CA ASN A 3 1.25 10.09 11.27
C ASN A 3 2.52 10.42 12.05
N ASN A 4 2.82 9.56 13.02
CA ASN A 4 4.05 9.59 13.80
C ASN A 4 5.20 8.83 13.14
N PHE A 5 5.03 8.39 11.87
CA PHE A 5 6.10 7.77 11.10
C PHE A 5 7.15 8.82 10.75
N TYR A 6 8.39 8.49 10.95
CA TYR A 6 9.56 9.32 10.62
C TYR A 6 9.59 10.74 11.20
N THR A 7 8.63 11.16 12.01
CA THR A 7 8.51 12.55 12.49
C THR A 7 9.77 13.08 13.16
N ALA A 8 10.41 12.29 14.02
CA ALA A 8 11.65 12.70 14.69
C ALA A 8 12.81 12.75 13.69
N GLY A 9 12.93 11.74 12.82
CA GLY A 9 13.95 11.69 11.77
C GLY A 9 13.86 12.87 10.81
N GLU A 10 12.64 13.19 10.32
CA GLU A 10 12.40 14.30 9.41
C GLU A 10 12.71 15.67 10.03
N LYS A 11 12.32 15.87 11.29
CA LYS A 11 12.72 17.08 12.03
C LYS A 11 14.23 17.18 12.17
N LYS A 12 14.88 16.06 12.45
CA LYS A 12 16.34 16.00 12.54
C LYS A 12 17.01 16.33 11.19
N LEU A 13 16.51 15.76 10.10
CA LEU A 13 17.00 16.09 8.75
C LEU A 13 16.86 17.58 8.45
N ALA A 14 15.71 18.18 8.76
CA ALA A 14 15.49 19.61 8.58
C ALA A 14 16.49 20.46 9.39
N GLU A 15 16.75 20.09 10.65
CA GLU A 15 17.73 20.76 11.49
C GLU A 15 19.16 20.67 10.94
N GLU A 16 19.60 19.49 10.51
CA GLU A 16 20.93 19.28 9.97
C GLU A 16 21.10 19.97 8.62
N TYR A 17 20.08 19.93 7.75
CA TYR A 17 20.09 20.65 6.49
C TYR A 17 20.22 22.18 6.68
N MET A 18 19.47 22.76 7.61
CA MET A 18 19.56 24.19 7.92
C MET A 18 20.93 24.63 8.46
N LYS A 19 21.72 23.71 9.06
CA LYS A 19 23.10 24.00 9.45
C LYS A 19 24.03 24.09 8.24
N LEU A 20 23.79 23.27 7.21
CA LEU A 20 24.54 23.30 5.95
C LEU A 20 24.11 24.48 5.07
N HIS A 21 22.84 24.85 5.14
CA HIS A 21 22.17 25.86 4.32
C HIS A 21 21.44 26.90 5.19
N PRO A 22 22.20 27.78 5.89
CA PRO A 22 21.61 28.73 6.84
C PRO A 22 20.69 29.79 6.21
N GLU A 23 20.74 29.94 4.88
CA GLU A 23 19.84 30.78 4.08
C GLU A 23 18.48 30.11 3.82
N THR A 24 18.34 28.79 4.07
CA THR A 24 17.13 28.04 3.82
C THR A 24 16.45 27.67 5.15
N LYS A 25 15.16 27.98 5.27
CA LYS A 25 14.36 27.55 6.42
C LYS A 25 13.46 26.39 6.02
N VAL A 26 13.65 25.24 6.68
CA VAL A 26 12.78 24.05 6.54
C VAL A 26 11.83 23.98 7.74
N VAL A 27 10.53 23.87 7.49
CA VAL A 27 9.51 23.74 8.51
C VAL A 27 8.80 22.41 8.31
N VAL A 28 8.88 21.54 9.31
CA VAL A 28 8.17 20.24 9.34
C VAL A 28 6.85 20.42 10.08
N ASP A 29 5.75 20.34 9.34
CA ASP A 29 4.39 20.43 9.87
C ASP A 29 3.76 19.03 9.89
N VAL A 30 3.38 18.54 11.07
CA VAL A 30 2.91 17.18 11.29
C VAL A 30 1.40 17.19 11.55
N ILE A 31 0.66 16.38 10.79
CA ILE A 31 -0.77 16.16 10.97
C ILE A 31 -0.95 14.65 11.12
N SER A 32 -1.32 14.21 12.31
CA SER A 32 -1.39 12.78 12.65
C SER A 32 -2.61 12.05 12.09
N ASP A 33 -3.66 12.78 11.73
CA ASP A 33 -4.89 12.21 11.19
C ASP A 33 -4.95 12.35 9.68
N ASN A 34 -5.20 11.25 8.98
CA ASN A 34 -5.20 11.17 7.53
C ASN A 34 -6.29 12.04 6.88
N ASP A 35 -7.50 12.02 7.42
CA ASP A 35 -8.62 12.79 6.88
C ASP A 35 -8.41 14.30 7.05
N SER A 36 -7.84 14.70 8.19
CA SER A 36 -7.41 16.08 8.46
C SER A 36 -6.31 16.52 7.50
N TYR A 37 -5.37 15.62 7.18
CA TYR A 37 -4.31 15.90 6.21
C TYR A 37 -4.90 16.12 4.80
N ILE A 38 -5.77 15.22 4.33
CA ILE A 38 -6.46 15.34 3.03
C ILE A 38 -7.25 16.66 2.97
N THR A 39 -7.98 17.00 4.03
CA THR A 39 -8.74 18.25 4.12
C THR A 39 -7.83 19.47 4.02
N LYS A 40 -6.66 19.44 4.66
CA LYS A 40 -5.66 20.51 4.54
C LYS A 40 -5.12 20.59 3.11
N MET A 41 -4.84 19.46 2.44
CA MET A 41 -4.40 19.47 1.05
C MET A 41 -5.46 20.08 0.14
N MET A 42 -6.74 19.70 0.27
CA MET A 42 -7.83 20.30 -0.48
C MET A 42 -7.85 21.84 -0.33
N THR A 43 -7.70 22.33 0.89
CA THR A 43 -7.73 23.76 1.17
C THR A 43 -6.51 24.49 0.61
N SER A 44 -5.30 23.94 0.81
CA SER A 44 -4.06 24.58 0.37
C SER A 44 -3.83 24.50 -1.13
N MET A 45 -4.50 23.58 -1.84
CA MET A 45 -4.44 23.45 -3.31
C MET A 45 -5.59 24.20 -4.01
N SER A 46 -6.53 24.81 -3.27
CA SER A 46 -7.49 25.77 -3.82
C SER A 46 -6.79 27.10 -4.11
N ASP A 47 -7.33 27.89 -4.98
CA ASP A 47 -6.85 29.24 -5.33
C ASP A 47 -5.42 29.29 -5.93
N ASP A 48 -4.64 30.30 -5.55
CA ASP A 48 -3.31 30.61 -6.12
C ASP A 48 -2.15 29.78 -5.55
N ARG A 49 -2.42 28.92 -4.56
CA ARG A 49 -1.45 28.06 -3.87
C ARG A 49 -0.32 28.80 -3.12
N GLU A 50 -0.50 30.06 -2.76
CA GLU A 50 0.52 30.83 -2.03
C GLU A 50 0.95 30.16 -0.71
N ASN A 51 0.06 29.38 -0.09
CA ASN A 51 0.30 28.67 1.17
C ASN A 51 0.41 27.15 1.01
N ALA A 52 0.59 26.66 -0.22
CA ALA A 52 0.79 25.24 -0.45
C ALA A 52 2.13 24.77 0.16
N PRO A 53 2.18 23.61 0.84
CA PRO A 53 3.45 23.05 1.26
C PRO A 53 4.29 22.63 0.04
N ASP A 54 5.60 22.77 0.10
CA ASP A 54 6.51 22.42 -0.99
C ASP A 54 6.67 20.90 -1.15
N ILE A 55 6.61 20.18 -0.04
CA ILE A 55 6.78 18.72 0.03
C ILE A 55 5.59 18.14 0.80
N VAL A 56 4.94 17.14 0.21
CA VAL A 56 3.69 16.56 0.74
C VAL A 56 3.67 15.05 0.59
N HIS A 57 2.77 14.39 1.29
CA HIS A 57 2.43 13.01 0.97
C HIS A 57 1.57 12.98 -0.30
N GLY A 58 2.17 12.50 -1.40
CA GLY A 58 1.60 12.59 -2.74
C GLY A 58 0.27 11.86 -2.89
N ASN A 59 0.14 10.66 -2.31
CA ASN A 59 -1.12 9.89 -2.37
C ASN A 59 -2.27 10.62 -1.68
N CYS A 60 -2.01 11.31 -0.56
CA CYS A 60 -3.06 12.11 0.11
C CYS A 60 -3.40 13.37 -0.66
N LEU A 61 -2.43 14.00 -1.31
CA LEU A 61 -2.71 15.11 -2.20
C LEU A 61 -3.53 14.62 -3.41
N ALA A 62 -3.16 13.50 -4.02
CA ALA A 62 -3.91 12.89 -5.11
C ALA A 62 -5.36 12.53 -4.69
N ALA A 63 -5.55 12.01 -3.48
CA ALA A 63 -6.89 11.79 -2.91
C ALA A 63 -7.69 13.09 -2.76
N ALA A 64 -7.02 14.17 -2.39
CA ALA A 64 -7.66 15.46 -2.17
C ALA A 64 -8.14 16.13 -3.48
N VAL A 65 -7.34 16.06 -4.56
CA VAL A 65 -7.55 16.92 -5.75
C VAL A 65 -7.52 16.21 -7.10
N ALA A 66 -7.17 14.91 -7.14
CA ALA A 66 -6.90 14.18 -8.38
C ALA A 66 -7.46 12.74 -8.38
N ASN A 67 -8.52 12.49 -7.62
CA ASN A 67 -9.24 11.21 -7.59
C ASN A 67 -8.33 9.98 -7.33
N ASN A 68 -7.47 10.09 -6.32
CA ASN A 68 -6.49 9.06 -5.93
C ASN A 68 -5.44 8.72 -7.01
N SER A 69 -5.31 9.52 -8.07
CA SER A 69 -4.28 9.33 -9.09
C SER A 69 -3.21 10.42 -9.01
N ALA A 70 -2.00 10.04 -8.68
CA ALA A 70 -0.86 10.95 -8.66
C ALA A 70 -0.47 11.39 -10.09
N ASP A 71 -0.70 10.56 -11.12
CA ASP A 71 -0.53 10.94 -12.52
C ASP A 71 -1.45 12.11 -12.90
N ILE A 72 -2.73 12.04 -12.53
CA ILE A 72 -3.68 13.14 -12.73
C ILE A 72 -3.24 14.39 -11.95
N ALA A 73 -2.65 14.22 -10.76
CA ALA A 73 -2.12 15.35 -10.01
C ALA A 73 -0.94 16.03 -10.74
N VAL A 74 -0.10 15.27 -11.44
CA VAL A 74 0.97 15.81 -12.30
C VAL A 74 0.38 16.53 -13.51
N ASP A 75 -0.54 15.92 -14.25
CA ASP A 75 -1.19 16.50 -15.43
C ASP A 75 -1.88 17.83 -15.11
N LYS A 76 -2.47 17.95 -13.93
CA LYS A 76 -3.11 19.17 -13.43
C LYS A 76 -2.13 20.15 -12.77
N GLY A 77 -0.83 19.85 -12.76
CA GLY A 77 0.21 20.67 -12.18
C GLY A 77 0.13 20.81 -10.66
N TYR A 78 -0.36 19.79 -9.94
CA TYR A 78 -0.33 19.74 -8.47
C TYR A 78 0.94 19.05 -7.95
N LEU A 79 1.53 18.14 -8.71
CA LEU A 79 2.80 17.48 -8.42
C LEU A 79 3.76 17.63 -9.59
N ILE A 80 5.06 17.44 -9.35
CA ILE A 80 6.05 17.33 -10.42
C ILE A 80 6.26 15.86 -10.79
N ASP A 81 6.64 15.61 -12.05
CA ASP A 81 7.27 14.37 -12.48
C ASP A 81 8.76 14.42 -12.08
N MET A 82 9.23 13.40 -11.36
CA MET A 82 10.61 13.33 -10.88
C MET A 82 11.52 12.47 -11.78
N THR A 83 11.03 11.98 -12.93
CA THR A 83 11.79 11.09 -13.80
C THR A 83 13.14 11.69 -14.20
N ASP A 84 13.18 12.96 -14.58
CA ASP A 84 14.42 13.64 -14.94
C ASP A 84 15.38 13.79 -13.75
N MET A 85 14.87 13.91 -12.53
CA MET A 85 15.69 14.03 -11.32
C MET A 85 16.55 12.79 -11.07
N LEU A 86 16.14 11.61 -11.56
CA LEU A 86 16.90 10.37 -11.39
C LEU A 86 18.32 10.46 -11.97
N ASP A 87 18.48 11.19 -13.07
CA ASP A 87 19.75 11.37 -13.73
C ASP A 87 20.56 12.60 -13.27
N GLU A 88 19.98 13.41 -12.38
CA GLU A 88 20.69 14.54 -11.78
C GLU A 88 21.72 14.05 -10.75
N VAL A 89 22.81 14.81 -10.63
CA VAL A 89 23.83 14.57 -9.60
C VAL A 89 23.25 14.89 -8.22
N ASN A 90 23.48 13.98 -7.27
CA ASN A 90 23.20 14.21 -5.87
C ASN A 90 24.50 14.59 -5.13
N PRO A 91 24.68 15.85 -4.69
CA PRO A 91 25.89 16.29 -4.00
C PRO A 91 26.07 15.63 -2.62
N TYR A 92 25.01 15.05 -2.06
CA TYR A 92 24.99 14.38 -0.75
C TYR A 92 25.21 12.86 -0.85
N ASN A 93 25.46 12.33 -2.06
CA ASN A 93 25.79 10.93 -2.33
C ASN A 93 27.06 10.81 -3.16
N ASP A 94 28.16 11.39 -2.69
CA ASP A 94 29.49 11.37 -3.35
C ASP A 94 29.46 11.86 -4.82
N GLY A 95 28.50 12.69 -5.19
CA GLY A 95 28.33 13.17 -6.56
C GLY A 95 27.80 12.12 -7.54
N LYS A 96 27.25 11.02 -7.06
CA LYS A 96 26.55 10.02 -7.86
C LYS A 96 25.19 10.55 -8.32
N LYS A 97 24.59 9.89 -9.31
CA LYS A 97 23.21 10.19 -9.71
C LYS A 97 22.23 9.78 -8.61
N VAL A 98 21.08 10.45 -8.56
CA VAL A 98 20.00 10.12 -7.60
C VAL A 98 19.63 8.63 -7.67
N ARG A 99 19.45 8.08 -8.87
CA ARG A 99 19.08 6.66 -9.06
C ARG A 99 20.04 5.65 -8.45
N GLU A 100 21.32 5.98 -8.32
CA GLU A 100 22.33 5.02 -7.82
C GLU A 100 22.14 4.65 -6.34
N ALA A 101 21.31 5.42 -5.61
CA ALA A 101 20.93 5.12 -4.23
C ALA A 101 19.79 4.08 -4.10
N PHE A 102 19.22 3.59 -5.21
CA PHE A 102 18.03 2.71 -5.24
C PHE A 102 18.23 1.51 -6.15
N ASP A 103 17.33 0.54 -6.05
CA ASP A 103 17.16 -0.48 -7.07
C ASP A 103 16.19 0.02 -8.15
N GLU A 104 16.51 -0.26 -9.42
CA GLU A 104 15.73 0.27 -10.56
C GLU A 104 14.26 -0.20 -10.53
N ASP A 105 13.99 -1.41 -10.05
CA ASP A 105 12.64 -1.98 -9.99
C ASP A 105 11.73 -1.19 -9.04
N ASP A 106 12.27 -0.55 -8.00
CA ASP A 106 11.48 0.24 -7.06
C ASP A 106 10.87 1.48 -7.71
N PHE A 107 11.48 2.03 -8.77
CA PHE A 107 10.90 3.14 -9.54
C PHE A 107 9.64 2.73 -10.31
N LEU A 108 9.62 1.51 -10.87
CA LEU A 108 8.43 0.99 -11.55
C LEU A 108 7.27 0.77 -10.60
N ILE A 109 7.54 0.36 -9.35
CA ILE A 109 6.50 0.27 -8.31
C ILE A 109 5.93 1.66 -8.02
N SER A 110 6.78 2.68 -7.88
CA SER A 110 6.34 4.07 -7.68
C SER A 110 5.50 4.57 -8.86
N ILE A 111 5.93 4.32 -10.09
CA ILE A 111 5.21 4.72 -11.31
C ILE A 111 3.85 4.01 -11.40
N ASN A 112 3.79 2.69 -11.19
CA ASN A 112 2.54 1.94 -11.17
C ASN A 112 1.59 2.44 -10.09
N SER A 113 2.10 2.72 -8.89
CA SER A 113 1.35 3.27 -7.77
C SER A 113 0.80 4.68 -8.06
N SER A 114 1.48 5.45 -8.93
CA SER A 114 1.06 6.79 -9.35
C SER A 114 -0.05 6.79 -10.40
N GLY A 115 -0.18 5.72 -11.17
CA GLY A 115 -1.15 5.57 -12.26
C GLY A 115 -0.53 5.06 -13.58
N GLY A 116 0.79 4.84 -13.61
CA GLY A 116 1.51 4.17 -14.69
C GLY A 116 2.29 5.08 -15.63
N ARG A 117 2.32 6.40 -15.42
CA ARG A 117 2.98 7.35 -16.34
C ARG A 117 4.10 8.17 -15.73
N HIS A 118 3.97 8.61 -14.49
CA HIS A 118 4.87 9.56 -13.86
C HIS A 118 5.53 8.98 -12.61
N LEU A 119 6.78 9.32 -12.39
CA LEU A 119 7.46 9.10 -11.11
C LEU A 119 7.13 10.28 -10.18
N THR A 120 6.19 10.10 -9.27
CA THR A 120 5.71 11.19 -8.41
C THR A 120 6.37 11.24 -7.05
N TYR A 121 7.11 10.19 -6.64
CA TYR A 121 7.92 10.14 -5.43
C TYR A 121 9.08 9.15 -5.58
N LEU A 122 10.19 9.42 -4.88
CA LEU A 122 11.27 8.44 -4.76
C LEU A 122 10.90 7.38 -3.70
N PRO A 123 11.29 6.12 -3.91
CA PRO A 123 11.06 5.07 -2.92
C PRO A 123 11.85 5.33 -1.64
N PHE A 124 11.22 5.11 -0.47
CA PHE A 124 11.88 5.31 0.83
C PHE A 124 11.91 4.04 1.67
N ASP A 125 10.79 3.33 1.76
CA ASP A 125 10.64 2.07 2.47
C ASP A 125 9.68 1.13 1.73
N LYS A 126 9.75 -0.16 2.06
CA LYS A 126 8.80 -1.17 1.60
C LYS A 126 7.80 -1.49 2.70
N ILE A 127 6.52 -1.43 2.36
CA ILE A 127 5.43 -1.80 3.26
C ILE A 127 4.69 -3.01 2.71
N GLY A 128 4.22 -3.86 3.61
CA GLY A 128 3.41 -5.01 3.27
C GLY A 128 2.48 -5.38 4.40
N VAL A 129 1.69 -6.43 4.19
CA VAL A 129 0.80 -6.99 5.19
C VAL A 129 1.16 -8.45 5.46
N ALA A 130 0.99 -8.87 6.70
CA ALA A 130 1.27 -10.23 7.13
C ALA A 130 0.43 -10.58 8.37
N PHE A 131 0.47 -11.84 8.75
CA PHE A 131 -0.07 -12.30 10.01
C PHE A 131 1.02 -12.25 11.08
N TYR A 132 0.76 -11.53 12.15
CA TYR A 132 1.48 -11.63 13.42
C TYR A 132 0.85 -12.77 14.22
N TYR A 133 1.64 -13.63 14.85
CA TYR A 133 1.10 -14.68 15.69
C TYR A 133 1.81 -14.78 17.03
N ASN A 134 1.06 -15.09 18.06
CA ASN A 134 1.59 -15.35 19.39
C ASN A 134 2.21 -16.74 19.42
N LYS A 135 3.55 -16.80 19.30
CA LYS A 135 4.31 -18.03 19.29
C LYS A 135 4.16 -18.81 20.60
N THR A 136 4.07 -18.13 21.73
CA THR A 136 3.87 -18.75 23.03
C THR A 136 2.54 -19.52 23.10
N ILE A 137 1.44 -18.97 22.56
CA ILE A 137 0.16 -19.67 22.46
C ILE A 137 0.25 -20.85 21.49
N PHE A 138 0.88 -20.67 20.34
CA PHE A 138 1.04 -21.72 19.34
C PHE A 138 1.83 -22.90 19.93
N ASP A 139 2.97 -22.64 20.58
CA ASP A 139 3.79 -23.66 21.23
C ASP A 139 3.00 -24.40 22.33
N LYS A 140 2.23 -23.69 23.15
CA LYS A 140 1.38 -24.28 24.20
C LYS A 140 0.31 -25.20 23.65
N LEU A 141 -0.25 -24.90 22.48
CA LEU A 141 -1.29 -25.69 21.83
C LEU A 141 -0.73 -26.75 20.85
N GLY A 142 0.59 -26.81 20.67
CA GLY A 142 1.25 -27.69 19.71
C GLY A 142 0.96 -27.34 18.28
N LEU A 143 0.73 -26.05 18.00
CA LEU A 143 0.51 -25.50 16.66
C LEU A 143 1.84 -25.07 16.04
N SER A 144 1.93 -25.13 14.72
CA SER A 144 3.06 -24.61 13.94
C SER A 144 2.58 -23.50 13.01
N VAL A 145 3.51 -22.74 12.43
CA VAL A 145 3.21 -21.77 11.38
C VAL A 145 2.46 -22.46 10.24
N PRO A 146 1.36 -21.88 9.72
CA PRO A 146 0.58 -22.50 8.65
C PRO A 146 1.42 -22.75 7.40
N THR A 147 1.29 -23.94 6.81
CA THR A 147 2.00 -24.35 5.60
C THR A 147 1.16 -24.18 4.33
N SER A 148 -0.16 -24.04 4.48
CA SER A 148 -1.08 -23.79 3.39
C SER A 148 -2.26 -22.93 3.88
N TYR A 149 -3.01 -22.39 2.94
CA TYR A 149 -4.25 -21.63 3.22
C TYR A 149 -5.27 -22.51 3.99
N GLU A 150 -5.44 -23.75 3.57
CA GLU A 150 -6.33 -24.72 4.22
C GLU A 150 -5.85 -25.02 5.65
N ASN A 151 -4.54 -25.14 5.85
CA ASN A 151 -3.97 -25.35 7.18
C ASN A 151 -4.14 -24.13 8.10
N LEU A 152 -4.13 -22.89 7.56
CA LEU A 152 -4.47 -21.70 8.34
C LEU A 152 -5.92 -21.78 8.86
N ILE A 153 -6.86 -22.22 8.03
CA ILE A 153 -8.27 -22.42 8.42
C ILE A 153 -8.36 -23.47 9.56
N GLU A 154 -7.69 -24.63 9.42
CA GLU A 154 -7.64 -25.64 10.48
C GLU A 154 -7.03 -25.14 11.81
N ILE A 155 -6.03 -24.27 11.73
CA ILE A 155 -5.44 -23.64 12.91
C ILE A 155 -6.46 -22.72 13.59
N CYS A 156 -7.20 -21.93 12.83
CA CYS A 156 -8.26 -21.07 13.37
C CYS A 156 -9.35 -21.90 14.08
N GLU A 157 -9.74 -23.05 13.53
CA GLU A 157 -10.69 -23.96 14.19
C GLU A 157 -10.15 -24.47 15.52
N LYS A 158 -8.88 -24.93 15.57
CA LYS A 158 -8.23 -25.38 16.81
C LYS A 158 -8.11 -24.28 17.85
N LEU A 159 -7.87 -23.03 17.41
CA LEU A 159 -7.85 -21.87 18.31
C LEU A 159 -9.24 -21.61 18.91
N LYS A 160 -10.32 -21.72 18.11
CA LYS A 160 -11.71 -21.63 18.63
C LYS A 160 -12.01 -22.76 19.64
N GLU A 161 -11.60 -23.98 19.35
CA GLU A 161 -11.75 -25.12 20.27
C GLU A 161 -10.97 -24.92 21.58
N ALA A 162 -9.84 -24.19 21.54
CA ALA A 162 -9.04 -23.82 22.70
C ALA A 162 -9.61 -22.62 23.49
N GLY A 163 -10.72 -22.02 23.03
CA GLY A 163 -11.45 -20.95 23.73
C GLY A 163 -11.14 -19.53 23.23
N TYR A 164 -10.48 -19.39 22.08
CA TYR A 164 -10.29 -18.09 21.43
C TYR A 164 -11.46 -17.82 20.47
N ASP A 165 -12.44 -17.04 20.90
CA ASP A 165 -13.64 -16.75 20.09
C ASP A 165 -13.30 -16.03 18.80
N VAL A 166 -12.26 -15.20 18.79
CA VAL A 166 -11.73 -14.47 17.64
C VAL A 166 -10.29 -14.92 17.39
N PRO A 167 -10.07 -15.98 16.59
CA PRO A 167 -8.73 -16.50 16.29
C PRO A 167 -7.80 -15.48 15.63
N ILE A 168 -8.35 -14.63 14.76
CA ILE A 168 -7.63 -13.58 14.05
C ILE A 168 -8.28 -12.24 14.35
N THR A 169 -7.56 -11.32 15.00
CA THR A 169 -7.99 -9.93 15.01
C THR A 169 -7.51 -9.25 13.73
N ALA A 170 -8.38 -8.48 13.11
CA ALA A 170 -8.12 -7.85 11.82
C ALA A 170 -8.97 -6.58 11.67
N GLY A 171 -8.50 -5.66 10.87
CA GLY A 171 -9.18 -4.42 10.55
C GLY A 171 -9.34 -4.21 9.05
N ASN A 172 -9.43 -2.97 8.63
CA ASN A 172 -9.59 -2.57 7.21
C ASN A 172 -8.46 -3.12 6.31
N GLU A 173 -7.27 -3.38 6.88
CA GLU A 173 -6.14 -4.00 6.19
C GLU A 173 -6.47 -5.38 5.60
N SER A 174 -7.55 -6.03 6.08
CA SER A 174 -8.04 -7.30 5.51
C SER A 174 -8.42 -7.21 4.03
N GLY A 175 -8.64 -6.00 3.50
CA GLY A 175 -8.76 -5.77 2.07
C GLY A 175 -7.56 -6.25 1.26
N TRP A 176 -6.36 -6.25 1.83
CA TRP A 176 -5.16 -6.78 1.18
C TRP A 176 -5.22 -8.31 0.99
N LEU A 177 -5.91 -9.04 1.89
CA LEU A 177 -6.15 -10.48 1.72
C LEU A 177 -7.03 -10.76 0.51
N ILE A 178 -8.09 -9.96 0.32
CA ILE A 178 -8.97 -10.07 -0.85
C ILE A 178 -8.14 -9.83 -2.12
N ASN A 179 -7.26 -8.82 -2.11
CA ASN A 179 -6.42 -8.48 -3.24
C ASN A 179 -5.36 -9.55 -3.53
N SER A 180 -4.78 -10.21 -2.52
CA SER A 180 -3.86 -11.34 -2.71
C SER A 180 -4.57 -12.55 -3.34
N MET A 181 -5.81 -12.82 -2.93
CA MET A 181 -6.63 -13.87 -3.53
C MET A 181 -7.04 -13.53 -4.96
N ALA A 182 -7.38 -12.26 -5.20
CA ALA A 182 -7.70 -11.79 -6.54
C ALA A 182 -6.50 -11.82 -7.48
N ASP A 183 -5.30 -11.49 -7.00
CA ASP A 183 -4.07 -11.67 -7.74
C ASP A 183 -3.90 -13.13 -8.18
N ALA A 184 -4.08 -14.08 -7.25
CA ALA A 184 -3.99 -15.51 -7.59
C ALA A 184 -5.02 -15.97 -8.63
N TYR A 185 -6.15 -15.27 -8.78
CA TYR A 185 -7.17 -15.58 -9.78
C TYR A 185 -6.95 -14.83 -11.09
N TYR A 186 -6.70 -13.51 -11.05
CA TYR A 186 -6.73 -12.64 -12.23
C TYR A 186 -5.37 -12.48 -12.94
N ARG A 187 -4.26 -12.82 -12.30
CA ARG A 187 -2.92 -12.62 -12.91
C ARG A 187 -2.71 -13.38 -14.22
N THR A 188 -3.46 -14.46 -14.47
CA THR A 188 -3.42 -15.21 -15.73
C THR A 188 -3.99 -14.44 -16.93
N THR A 189 -4.77 -13.40 -16.68
CA THR A 189 -5.39 -12.52 -17.69
C THR A 189 -4.90 -11.07 -17.57
N GLU A 190 -3.82 -10.84 -16.86
CA GLU A 190 -3.30 -9.50 -16.56
C GLU A 190 -2.90 -8.74 -17.82
N ASP A 191 -2.44 -9.42 -18.88
CA ASP A 191 -2.07 -8.84 -20.16
C ASP A 191 -3.18 -7.98 -20.79
N GLU A 192 -4.45 -8.28 -20.52
CA GLU A 192 -5.60 -7.50 -20.98
C GLU A 192 -5.65 -6.09 -20.37
N PHE A 193 -5.01 -5.90 -19.20
CA PHE A 193 -5.05 -4.67 -18.40
C PHE A 193 -3.75 -3.88 -18.38
N LEU A 194 -2.76 -4.33 -19.14
CA LEU A 194 -1.50 -3.60 -19.31
C LEU A 194 -1.63 -2.52 -20.39
N VAL A 195 -0.80 -1.50 -20.29
CA VAL A 195 -0.60 -0.54 -21.38
C VAL A 195 0.00 -1.29 -22.58
N GLN A 196 -0.57 -1.10 -23.76
CA GLN A 196 -0.20 -1.83 -24.98
C GLN A 196 0.42 -0.91 -26.03
N PRO A 197 1.27 -1.46 -26.93
CA PRO A 197 1.72 -0.70 -28.10
C PRO A 197 0.52 -0.17 -28.90
N GLY A 198 0.47 1.14 -29.08
CA GLY A 198 -0.64 1.82 -29.74
C GLY A 198 -1.61 2.53 -28.79
N ASP A 199 -1.51 2.31 -27.49
CA ASP A 199 -2.21 3.13 -26.51
C ASP A 199 -1.65 4.56 -26.54
N ALA A 200 -2.49 5.56 -26.30
CA ALA A 200 -2.09 6.97 -26.34
C ALA A 200 -1.00 7.32 -25.33
N ILE A 201 -0.96 6.58 -24.20
CA ILE A 201 0.04 6.75 -23.13
C ILE A 201 1.28 5.86 -23.31
N TRP A 202 1.42 5.16 -24.45
CA TRP A 202 2.53 4.25 -24.67
C TRP A 202 3.89 4.97 -24.68
N ASP A 203 4.81 4.52 -23.85
CA ASP A 203 6.22 4.91 -23.84
C ASP A 203 7.12 3.67 -24.03
N GLU A 204 7.88 3.63 -25.13
CA GLU A 204 8.73 2.47 -25.51
C GLU A 204 9.84 2.18 -24.49
N ASN A 205 10.33 3.18 -23.77
CA ASN A 205 11.39 2.99 -22.78
C ASN A 205 10.85 2.49 -21.44
N LEU A 206 9.76 3.09 -20.98
CA LEU A 206 9.12 2.77 -19.71
C LEU A 206 8.35 1.46 -19.75
N MET A 207 7.67 1.18 -20.89
CA MET A 207 6.73 0.07 -21.03
C MET A 207 7.29 -1.08 -21.90
N LYS A 208 8.60 -1.17 -22.01
CA LYS A 208 9.27 -2.20 -22.81
C LYS A 208 8.86 -3.62 -22.39
N ALA A 209 8.70 -3.87 -21.10
CA ALA A 209 8.30 -5.17 -20.59
C ALA A 209 6.88 -5.57 -20.98
N ASN A 210 5.98 -4.61 -21.23
CA ASN A 210 4.60 -4.87 -21.62
C ASN A 210 4.49 -5.49 -23.02
N LYS A 211 5.40 -5.11 -23.94
CA LYS A 211 5.31 -5.46 -25.36
C LYS A 211 5.31 -6.97 -25.63
N ASP A 212 6.13 -7.68 -24.86
CA ASP A 212 6.35 -9.12 -25.02
C ASP A 212 5.89 -9.90 -23.77
N PHE A 213 5.11 -9.27 -22.89
CA PHE A 213 4.65 -9.89 -21.67
C PHE A 213 3.86 -11.16 -21.97
N LYS A 214 4.18 -12.21 -21.23
CA LYS A 214 3.42 -13.45 -21.16
C LYS A 214 3.44 -13.95 -19.73
N PHE A 215 2.28 -14.25 -19.21
CA PHE A 215 2.17 -14.88 -17.91
C PHE A 215 2.94 -16.22 -17.86
N ASP A 216 3.72 -16.41 -16.81
CA ASP A 216 4.45 -17.65 -16.52
C ASP A 216 4.23 -18.06 -15.06
N GLU A 217 3.45 -19.10 -14.82
CA GLU A 217 3.14 -19.61 -13.47
C GLU A 217 4.40 -20.03 -12.69
N ASN A 218 5.50 -20.37 -13.36
CA ASN A 218 6.75 -20.76 -12.74
C ASN A 218 7.67 -19.58 -12.41
N ASN A 219 7.37 -18.39 -12.92
CA ASN A 219 8.09 -17.17 -12.60
C ASN A 219 7.15 -16.20 -11.86
N LEU A 220 7.24 -16.20 -10.53
CA LEU A 220 6.37 -15.44 -9.67
C LEU A 220 6.49 -13.90 -9.83
N ASP A 221 7.54 -13.46 -10.48
CA ASP A 221 7.84 -12.05 -10.75
C ASP A 221 7.82 -11.73 -12.25
N CYS A 222 7.15 -12.56 -13.07
CA CYS A 222 7.11 -12.36 -14.53
C CYS A 222 6.50 -11.01 -14.94
N ASP A 223 5.66 -10.45 -14.10
CA ASP A 223 4.93 -9.18 -14.26
C ASP A 223 5.52 -8.01 -13.43
N ALA A 224 6.66 -8.21 -12.77
CA ALA A 224 7.25 -7.21 -11.88
C ALA A 224 7.53 -5.86 -12.58
N ASN A 225 7.89 -5.91 -13.85
CA ASN A 225 8.31 -4.74 -14.65
C ASN A 225 7.27 -4.28 -15.68
N VAL A 226 6.01 -4.71 -15.58
CA VAL A 226 4.96 -4.27 -16.49
C VAL A 226 4.14 -3.11 -15.91
N VAL A 227 3.59 -2.30 -16.77
CA VAL A 227 2.79 -1.11 -16.43
C VAL A 227 1.32 -1.36 -16.72
N GLY A 228 0.48 -1.24 -15.69
CA GLY A 228 -0.98 -1.36 -15.80
C GLY A 228 -1.61 -0.11 -16.42
N SER A 229 -2.73 -0.30 -17.13
CA SER A 229 -3.52 0.79 -17.71
C SER A 229 -4.75 1.08 -16.85
N ALA A 230 -4.75 2.23 -16.19
CA ALA A 230 -5.89 2.66 -15.37
C ALA A 230 -7.17 2.83 -16.23
N GLU A 231 -7.03 3.29 -17.48
CA GLU A 231 -8.16 3.43 -18.39
C GLU A 231 -8.75 2.08 -18.83
N ARG A 232 -7.91 1.08 -19.16
CA ARG A 232 -8.38 -0.29 -19.46
C ARG A 232 -9.10 -0.91 -18.27
N GLN A 233 -8.59 -0.69 -17.07
CA GLN A 233 -9.23 -1.11 -15.81
C GLN A 233 -10.59 -0.41 -15.62
N ALA A 234 -10.65 0.91 -15.82
CA ALA A 234 -11.89 1.68 -15.74
C ALA A 234 -12.93 1.25 -16.78
N LYS A 235 -12.47 0.97 -18.02
CA LYS A 235 -13.31 0.40 -19.08
C LYS A 235 -13.91 -0.94 -18.67
N TYR A 236 -13.07 -1.88 -18.22
CA TYR A 236 -13.54 -3.19 -17.77
C TYR A 236 -14.55 -3.05 -16.63
N ALA A 237 -14.26 -2.23 -15.63
CA ALA A 237 -15.13 -1.98 -14.49
C ALA A 237 -16.50 -1.42 -14.91
N THR A 238 -16.50 -0.47 -15.84
CA THR A 238 -17.73 0.15 -16.36
C THR A 238 -18.57 -0.84 -17.17
N GLU A 239 -17.93 -1.66 -18.01
CA GLU A 239 -18.62 -2.62 -18.89
C GLU A 239 -19.12 -3.84 -18.11
N ASN A 240 -18.32 -4.43 -17.24
CA ASN A 240 -18.60 -5.70 -16.59
C ASN A 240 -19.22 -5.57 -15.18
N GLY A 241 -18.90 -4.48 -14.45
CA GLY A 241 -19.25 -4.36 -13.04
C GLY A 241 -18.49 -5.34 -12.15
N ILE A 242 -18.97 -5.49 -10.90
CA ILE A 242 -18.33 -6.37 -9.91
C ILE A 242 -18.95 -7.78 -9.86
N ASN A 243 -20.20 -7.96 -10.28
CA ASN A 243 -20.90 -9.24 -10.18
C ASN A 243 -20.49 -10.21 -11.29
N THR A 244 -19.25 -10.70 -11.21
CA THR A 244 -18.65 -11.65 -12.16
C THR A 244 -18.39 -13.00 -11.51
N GLU A 245 -18.30 -14.07 -12.30
CA GLU A 245 -17.98 -15.41 -11.79
C GLU A 245 -16.60 -15.46 -11.10
N GLY A 246 -15.62 -14.66 -11.59
CA GLY A 246 -14.31 -14.52 -10.94
C GLY A 246 -14.44 -13.93 -9.53
N ASN A 247 -15.18 -12.83 -9.40
CA ASN A 247 -15.38 -12.21 -8.10
C ASN A 247 -16.18 -13.10 -7.15
N LYS A 248 -17.15 -13.87 -7.62
CA LYS A 248 -17.84 -14.84 -6.77
C LYS A 248 -16.87 -15.84 -6.15
N LYS A 249 -15.92 -16.35 -6.94
CA LYS A 249 -14.89 -17.26 -6.45
C LYS A 249 -13.96 -16.59 -5.45
N VAL A 250 -13.41 -15.41 -5.79
CA VAL A 250 -12.48 -14.67 -4.93
C VAL A 250 -13.12 -14.34 -3.58
N TRP A 251 -14.31 -13.74 -3.58
CA TRP A 251 -15.02 -13.38 -2.35
C TRP A 251 -15.43 -14.60 -1.52
N SER A 252 -15.78 -15.72 -2.18
CA SER A 252 -16.08 -16.97 -1.48
C SER A 252 -14.86 -17.56 -0.77
N GLU A 253 -13.66 -17.49 -1.38
CA GLU A 253 -12.44 -17.92 -0.71
C GLU A 253 -12.09 -17.00 0.46
N PHE A 254 -12.20 -15.68 0.30
CA PHE A 254 -12.01 -14.74 1.40
C PHE A 254 -12.96 -15.00 2.58
N GLN A 255 -14.26 -15.29 2.32
CA GLN A 255 -15.25 -15.56 3.35
C GLN A 255 -14.87 -16.74 4.25
N LYS A 256 -14.18 -17.76 3.72
CA LYS A 256 -13.70 -18.91 4.51
C LYS A 256 -12.74 -18.48 5.63
N LEU A 257 -11.96 -17.43 5.42
CA LEU A 257 -11.06 -16.88 6.43
C LEU A 257 -11.73 -15.79 7.28
N ALA A 258 -12.56 -14.94 6.67
CA ALA A 258 -13.21 -13.81 7.33
C ALA A 258 -14.14 -14.20 8.49
N GLN A 259 -14.69 -15.43 8.49
CA GLN A 259 -15.49 -15.96 9.60
C GLN A 259 -14.74 -16.10 10.93
N TYR A 260 -13.40 -15.98 10.90
CA TYR A 260 -12.53 -16.02 12.08
C TYR A 260 -12.11 -14.62 12.56
N PHE A 261 -12.58 -13.56 11.88
CA PHE A 261 -12.33 -12.17 12.24
C PHE A 261 -13.38 -11.66 13.24
N PRO A 262 -13.13 -10.52 13.90
CA PRO A 262 -14.18 -9.80 14.63
C PRO A 262 -15.35 -9.48 13.68
N THR A 263 -16.59 -9.58 14.15
CA THR A 263 -17.78 -9.27 13.33
C THR A 263 -17.81 -7.82 12.84
N THR A 264 -17.00 -6.93 13.41
CA THR A 264 -16.92 -5.50 13.07
C THR A 264 -15.63 -5.13 12.33
N TRP A 265 -14.90 -6.09 11.78
CA TRP A 265 -13.54 -5.89 11.27
C TRP A 265 -13.39 -4.70 10.29
N ILE A 266 -14.34 -4.49 9.38
CA ILE A 266 -14.26 -3.39 8.39
C ILE A 266 -14.34 -1.99 9.02
N ALA A 267 -14.92 -1.90 10.21
CA ALA A 267 -15.07 -0.67 10.97
C ALA A 267 -14.27 -0.69 12.28
N ALA A 268 -13.41 -1.70 12.47
CA ALA A 268 -12.62 -1.85 13.68
C ALA A 268 -11.61 -0.69 13.78
N ASP A 269 -11.43 -0.18 15.00
CA ASP A 269 -10.37 0.77 15.31
C ASP A 269 -9.01 0.04 15.23
N GLY A 270 -8.07 0.60 14.46
CA GLY A 270 -6.74 0.03 14.29
C GLY A 270 -5.99 -0.17 15.61
N SER A 271 -6.21 0.69 16.61
CA SER A 271 -5.62 0.53 17.96
C SER A 271 -6.25 -0.62 18.73
N GLN A 272 -7.55 -0.86 18.58
CA GLN A 272 -8.24 -1.96 19.25
C GLN A 272 -7.74 -3.32 18.79
N ILE A 273 -7.56 -3.52 17.48
CA ILE A 273 -7.09 -4.81 16.96
C ILE A 273 -5.65 -5.13 17.39
N ILE A 274 -4.78 -4.11 17.53
CA ILE A 274 -3.44 -4.28 18.09
C ILE A 274 -3.54 -4.67 19.58
N THR A 275 -4.37 -3.96 20.36
CA THR A 275 -4.61 -4.24 21.77
C THR A 275 -5.16 -5.67 21.99
N ASP A 276 -6.05 -6.16 21.12
CA ASP A 276 -6.59 -7.53 21.20
C ASP A 276 -5.49 -8.59 21.04
N PHE A 277 -4.49 -8.32 20.19
CA PHE A 277 -3.33 -9.18 20.03
C PHE A 277 -2.37 -9.10 21.24
N GLU A 278 -2.01 -7.89 21.66
CA GLU A 278 -1.07 -7.64 22.76
C GLU A 278 -1.61 -8.14 24.11
N SER A 279 -2.92 -8.04 24.33
CA SER A 279 -3.61 -8.61 25.49
C SER A 279 -3.92 -10.10 25.37
N GLN A 280 -3.48 -10.75 24.30
CA GLN A 280 -3.63 -12.20 24.04
C GLN A 280 -5.09 -12.66 23.93
N VAL A 281 -6.02 -11.75 23.65
CA VAL A 281 -7.43 -12.07 23.36
C VAL A 281 -7.54 -12.79 22.01
N SER A 282 -6.79 -12.31 21.00
CA SER A 282 -6.65 -12.95 19.69
C SER A 282 -5.22 -13.42 19.48
N PRO A 283 -5.00 -14.72 19.25
CA PRO A 283 -3.66 -15.29 19.03
C PRO A 283 -2.99 -14.85 17.72
N ILE A 284 -3.77 -14.37 16.75
CA ILE A 284 -3.28 -13.92 15.46
C ILE A 284 -3.81 -12.51 15.20
N LEU A 285 -2.95 -11.64 14.65
CA LEU A 285 -3.31 -10.32 14.14
C LEU A 285 -2.94 -10.25 12.65
N PHE A 286 -3.86 -9.82 11.80
CA PHE A 286 -3.52 -9.44 10.42
C PHE A 286 -3.36 -7.93 10.33
N ASN A 287 -2.14 -7.46 9.99
CA ASN A 287 -1.83 -6.04 9.92
C ASN A 287 -0.60 -5.76 9.05
N GLY A 288 -0.29 -4.47 8.89
CA GLY A 288 0.83 -3.99 8.11
C GLY A 288 2.17 -3.95 8.86
N SER A 289 3.26 -3.95 8.10
CA SER A 289 4.64 -3.86 8.60
C SER A 289 4.89 -2.60 9.44
N TRP A 290 4.13 -1.54 9.22
CA TRP A 290 4.21 -0.27 9.93
C TRP A 290 3.86 -0.35 11.44
N ASN A 291 3.26 -1.45 11.87
CA ASN A 291 2.97 -1.68 13.28
C ASN A 291 3.98 -2.61 13.97
N ALA A 292 4.91 -3.23 13.26
CA ALA A 292 5.87 -4.18 13.83
C ALA A 292 6.75 -3.53 14.92
N GLY A 293 7.20 -2.30 14.70
CA GLY A 293 7.99 -1.56 15.67
C GLY A 293 7.19 -1.18 16.93
N LEU A 294 5.92 -0.78 16.76
CA LEU A 294 5.00 -0.49 17.86
C LEU A 294 4.77 -1.74 18.72
N ILE A 295 4.33 -2.83 18.11
CA ILE A 295 4.03 -4.10 18.77
C ILE A 295 5.27 -4.62 19.53
N LEU A 296 6.46 -4.54 18.91
CA LEU A 296 7.71 -4.93 19.56
C LEU A 296 7.96 -4.11 20.82
N ASN A 297 7.83 -2.80 20.73
CA ASN A 297 8.03 -1.89 21.85
C ASN A 297 7.02 -2.13 22.97
N ASP A 298 5.74 -2.27 22.63
CA ASP A 298 4.66 -2.37 23.61
C ASP A 298 4.73 -3.70 24.35
N ILE A 299 4.96 -4.82 23.66
CA ILE A 299 5.14 -6.13 24.32
C ILE A 299 6.37 -6.14 25.22
N ASN A 300 7.49 -5.51 24.83
CA ASN A 300 8.70 -5.41 25.65
C ASN A 300 8.49 -4.54 26.92
N GLN A 301 7.50 -3.66 26.94
CA GLN A 301 7.15 -2.84 28.11
C GLN A 301 6.12 -3.49 29.04
N LEU A 302 5.49 -4.59 28.62
CA LEU A 302 4.58 -5.34 29.51
C LEU A 302 5.34 -5.92 30.72
N PRO A 303 4.64 -6.19 31.84
CA PRO A 303 5.20 -7.02 32.92
C PRO A 303 5.75 -8.35 32.38
N GLU A 304 6.86 -8.86 32.93
CA GLU A 304 7.54 -10.07 32.42
C GLU A 304 6.60 -11.28 32.30
N ASP A 305 5.64 -11.42 33.19
CA ASP A 305 4.64 -12.51 33.16
C ASP A 305 3.54 -12.34 32.10
N MET A 306 3.46 -11.17 31.50
CA MET A 306 2.54 -10.86 30.38
C MET A 306 3.24 -10.80 29.03
N GLN A 307 4.57 -10.72 29.00
CA GLN A 307 5.34 -10.74 27.76
C GLN A 307 5.22 -12.10 27.08
N PHE A 308 5.25 -12.10 25.76
CA PHE A 308 5.19 -13.32 24.94
C PHE A 308 6.05 -13.22 23.69
N GLU A 309 6.51 -14.36 23.21
CA GLU A 309 7.20 -14.47 21.96
C GLU A 309 6.19 -14.40 20.79
N TRP A 310 6.52 -13.62 19.78
CA TRP A 310 5.74 -13.50 18.56
C TRP A 310 6.62 -13.47 17.32
N ALA A 311 6.03 -13.83 16.19
CA ALA A 311 6.67 -13.74 14.89
C ALA A 311 5.59 -13.46 13.82
N THR A 312 5.99 -13.46 12.55
CA THR A 312 5.10 -13.14 11.44
C THR A 312 5.15 -14.22 10.35
N PHE A 313 4.07 -14.35 9.58
CA PHE A 313 4.01 -15.18 8.39
C PHE A 313 3.08 -14.53 7.33
N GLN A 314 3.33 -14.83 6.05
CA GLN A 314 2.48 -14.38 4.95
C GLN A 314 1.22 -15.22 4.81
N LEU A 315 0.22 -14.72 4.07
CA LEU A 315 -0.90 -15.55 3.62
C LEU A 315 -0.33 -16.76 2.86
N PRO A 316 -0.51 -17.98 3.39
CA PRO A 316 0.06 -19.16 2.77
C PRO A 316 -0.64 -19.49 1.44
N SER A 317 0.12 -20.06 0.50
CA SER A 317 -0.42 -20.56 -0.76
C SER A 317 -1.42 -21.71 -0.54
N PHE A 318 -2.25 -21.98 -1.53
CA PHE A 318 -3.18 -23.13 -1.48
C PHE A 318 -2.41 -24.46 -1.43
N GLU A 319 -2.87 -25.42 -0.65
CA GLU A 319 -2.42 -26.81 -0.78
C GLU A 319 -2.94 -27.38 -2.09
N LYS A 320 -4.20 -27.09 -2.40
CA LYS A 320 -4.83 -27.40 -3.68
C LYS A 320 -5.64 -26.20 -4.15
N ALA A 321 -5.11 -25.50 -5.16
CA ALA A 321 -5.80 -24.33 -5.71
C ALA A 321 -7.22 -24.64 -6.16
N PRO A 322 -8.21 -23.80 -5.80
CA PRO A 322 -9.54 -23.87 -6.37
C PRO A 322 -9.49 -23.63 -7.89
N GLU A 323 -10.55 -24.07 -8.60
CA GLU A 323 -10.64 -23.90 -10.04
C GLU A 323 -10.52 -22.44 -10.47
N GLY A 324 -9.52 -22.16 -11.31
CA GLY A 324 -9.24 -20.82 -11.85
C GLY A 324 -8.20 -20.04 -11.05
N PHE A 325 -7.78 -20.55 -9.89
CA PHE A 325 -6.70 -19.92 -9.12
C PHE A 325 -5.34 -20.51 -9.45
N SER A 326 -4.32 -19.67 -9.40
CA SER A 326 -2.94 -20.14 -9.31
C SER A 326 -2.69 -20.79 -7.95
N GLN A 327 -1.80 -21.82 -7.93
CA GLN A 327 -1.42 -22.52 -6.70
C GLN A 327 -0.81 -21.57 -5.68
N THR A 328 0.07 -20.69 -6.13
CA THR A 328 0.80 -19.76 -5.26
C THR A 328 0.00 -18.48 -5.04
N ILE A 329 -0.18 -18.09 -3.79
CA ILE A 329 -0.65 -16.77 -3.40
C ILE A 329 0.59 -15.91 -3.20
N ARG A 330 0.71 -14.83 -3.98
CA ARG A 330 1.82 -13.89 -3.84
C ARG A 330 1.55 -12.89 -2.73
N GLY A 331 2.62 -12.44 -2.06
CA GLY A 331 2.52 -11.32 -1.13
C GLY A 331 2.25 -10.01 -1.85
N LEU A 332 1.53 -9.11 -1.20
CA LEU A 332 1.38 -7.74 -1.67
C LEU A 332 2.31 -6.84 -0.87
N TYR A 333 3.07 -6.03 -1.57
CA TYR A 333 3.79 -4.92 -0.96
C TYR A 333 3.63 -3.65 -1.80
N SER A 334 3.90 -2.52 -1.16
CA SER A 334 3.94 -1.21 -1.80
C SER A 334 5.15 -0.44 -1.27
N LEU A 335 5.39 0.73 -1.81
CA LEU A 335 6.31 1.68 -1.23
C LEU A 335 5.55 2.59 -0.28
N GLY A 336 6.05 2.70 0.94
CA GLY A 336 5.54 3.63 1.94
C GLY A 336 6.14 5.02 1.77
N ASN A 337 5.75 5.93 2.66
CA ASN A 337 6.27 7.30 2.74
C ASN A 337 6.37 8.01 1.38
N ALA A 338 5.27 7.96 0.59
CA ALA A 338 5.18 8.52 -0.76
C ALA A 338 5.26 10.06 -0.74
N ILE A 339 6.45 10.59 -0.57
CA ILE A 339 6.73 12.02 -0.43
C ILE A 339 6.99 12.63 -1.80
N SER A 340 6.15 13.61 -2.16
CA SER A 340 6.12 14.25 -3.47
C SER A 340 6.40 15.74 -3.38
N ILE A 341 6.84 16.34 -4.47
CA ILE A 341 7.12 17.79 -4.57
C ILE A 341 5.95 18.48 -5.26
N VAL A 342 5.49 19.57 -4.66
CA VAL A 342 4.50 20.50 -5.24
C VAL A 342 5.25 21.54 -6.07
N PRO A 343 4.85 21.80 -7.34
CA PRO A 343 5.51 22.80 -8.17
C PRO A 343 5.29 24.23 -7.64
N ASN A 344 6.35 25.04 -7.70
CA ASN A 344 6.32 26.47 -7.43
C ASN A 344 6.79 27.24 -8.68
N LYS A 345 6.31 28.48 -8.84
CA LYS A 345 6.66 29.34 -9.97
C LYS A 345 8.04 30.03 -9.82
N ASP A 346 8.59 30.03 -8.62
CA ASP A 346 9.91 30.58 -8.32
C ASP A 346 10.97 29.48 -8.51
N ASP A 347 11.78 29.60 -9.55
CA ASP A 347 12.82 28.63 -9.91
C ASP A 347 13.89 28.50 -8.82
N ASP A 348 14.29 29.60 -8.15
CA ASP A 348 15.26 29.56 -7.06
C ASP A 348 14.68 28.85 -5.83
N HIS A 349 13.40 29.02 -5.56
CA HIS A 349 12.70 28.30 -4.52
C HIS A 349 12.63 26.80 -4.84
N MET A 350 12.22 26.44 -6.07
CA MET A 350 12.20 25.04 -6.52
C MET A 350 13.55 24.36 -6.48
N ALA A 351 14.63 25.10 -6.81
CA ALA A 351 15.98 24.56 -6.70
C ALA A 351 16.34 24.16 -5.25
N ARG A 352 15.96 24.99 -4.26
CA ARG A 352 16.14 24.67 -2.82
C ARG A 352 15.28 23.50 -2.36
N VAL A 353 14.04 23.41 -2.83
CA VAL A 353 13.14 22.29 -2.52
C VAL A 353 13.72 20.98 -3.04
N LYS A 354 14.15 20.95 -4.32
CA LYS A 354 14.78 19.77 -4.92
C LYS A 354 16.11 19.41 -4.24
N ASP A 355 16.90 20.40 -3.81
CA ASP A 355 18.16 20.18 -3.10
C ASP A 355 17.91 19.52 -1.73
N PHE A 356 16.96 20.02 -0.93
CA PHE A 356 16.54 19.39 0.33
C PHE A 356 15.99 17.98 0.09
N TYR A 357 15.23 17.76 -0.98
CA TYR A 357 14.71 16.45 -1.31
C TYR A 357 15.81 15.45 -1.65
N LYS A 358 16.83 15.83 -2.44
CA LYS A 358 18.02 15.01 -2.70
C LYS A 358 18.84 14.73 -1.43
N TYR A 359 18.95 15.73 -0.54
CA TYR A 359 19.58 15.55 0.78
C TYR A 359 18.84 14.45 1.55
N TRP A 360 17.50 14.52 1.69
CA TRP A 360 16.71 13.56 2.41
C TRP A 360 16.91 12.12 1.91
N TYR A 361 16.87 11.94 0.59
CA TYR A 361 16.95 10.62 -0.06
C TYR A 361 18.40 10.16 -0.36
N SER A 362 19.41 10.74 0.24
CA SER A 362 20.77 10.24 0.18
C SER A 362 21.04 9.21 1.30
N PRO A 363 21.94 8.23 1.09
CA PRO A 363 22.13 7.11 2.01
C PRO A 363 22.37 7.50 3.47
N ASP A 364 23.30 8.42 3.74
CA ASP A 364 23.65 8.83 5.10
C ASP A 364 22.48 9.54 5.81
N GLN A 365 21.70 10.33 5.07
CA GLN A 365 20.56 11.06 5.60
C GLN A 365 19.34 10.19 5.77
N ALA A 366 19.09 9.26 4.86
CA ALA A 366 18.06 8.24 5.04
C ALA A 366 18.35 7.38 6.28
N LYS A 367 19.61 6.97 6.47
CA LYS A 367 20.05 6.27 7.68
C LYS A 367 19.82 7.11 8.94
N LEU A 368 20.23 8.38 8.94
CA LEU A 368 19.99 9.31 10.05
C LEU A 368 18.49 9.42 10.37
N CYS A 369 17.65 9.53 9.33
CA CYS A 369 16.20 9.60 9.50
C CYS A 369 15.64 8.35 10.21
N PHE A 370 16.04 7.16 9.81
CA PHE A 370 15.63 5.91 10.43
C PHE A 370 16.13 5.78 11.87
N GLU A 371 17.41 6.04 12.12
CA GLU A 371 18.01 5.96 13.45
C GLU A 371 17.37 6.93 14.45
N GLU A 372 17.19 8.20 14.06
CA GLU A 372 16.54 9.20 14.91
C GLU A 372 15.04 8.88 15.15
N THR A 373 14.35 8.33 14.14
CA THR A 373 12.97 7.90 14.27
C THR A 373 12.84 6.84 15.36
N LEU A 374 13.63 5.78 15.28
CA LEU A 374 13.60 4.68 16.26
C LEU A 374 14.10 5.12 17.65
N ALA A 375 15.15 5.93 17.73
CA ALA A 375 15.70 6.42 19.00
C ALA A 375 14.72 7.30 19.79
N ASN A 376 13.75 7.92 19.12
CA ASN A 376 12.75 8.80 19.74
C ASN A 376 11.38 8.14 19.91
N GLY A 377 11.30 6.82 19.79
CA GLY A 377 10.06 6.05 19.97
C GLY A 377 9.01 6.29 18.88
N ASN A 378 9.43 6.79 17.72
CA ASN A 378 8.61 6.80 16.54
C ASN A 378 8.84 5.49 15.74
N TYR A 379 8.00 5.24 14.75
CA TYR A 379 8.00 3.96 14.04
C TYR A 379 8.39 4.15 12.58
N VAL A 380 9.16 3.18 12.06
CA VAL A 380 9.42 3.01 10.64
C VAL A 380 8.33 2.12 10.05
N GLN A 381 7.95 2.36 8.80
CA GLN A 381 6.86 1.60 8.18
C GLN A 381 7.31 0.22 7.67
N GLY A 382 8.60 0.08 7.39
CA GLY A 382 9.19 -1.16 6.90
C GLY A 382 10.69 -0.99 6.61
N PRO A 383 11.31 -1.96 5.93
CA PRO A 383 12.71 -1.86 5.52
C PRO A 383 12.94 -0.66 4.59
N CYS A 384 14.05 0.05 4.81
CA CYS A 384 14.47 1.14 3.93
C CYS A 384 14.91 0.58 2.57
N VAL A 385 14.51 1.23 1.48
CA VAL A 385 14.96 0.89 0.13
C VAL A 385 16.15 1.74 -0.35
N VAL A 386 16.48 2.80 0.38
CA VAL A 386 17.71 3.55 0.13
C VAL A 386 18.91 2.70 0.56
N LYS A 387 19.82 2.43 -0.36
CA LYS A 387 20.97 1.54 -0.14
C LYS A 387 21.84 1.97 1.05
N GLY A 388 22.25 1.00 1.87
CA GLY A 388 23.12 1.22 3.03
C GLY A 388 22.39 1.50 4.34
N VAL A 389 21.06 1.46 4.37
CA VAL A 389 20.24 1.57 5.59
C VAL A 389 19.76 0.19 6.03
N GLU A 390 20.10 -0.22 7.23
CA GLU A 390 19.74 -1.52 7.80
C GLU A 390 18.97 -1.32 9.12
N LEU A 391 17.95 -2.16 9.34
CA LEU A 391 17.23 -2.23 10.61
C LEU A 391 18.01 -3.08 11.65
N SER A 392 17.65 -2.95 12.93
CA SER A 392 18.21 -3.83 13.96
C SER A 392 17.90 -5.31 13.65
N PRO A 393 18.80 -6.26 14.03
CA PRO A 393 18.54 -7.70 13.81
C PRO A 393 17.23 -8.16 14.44
N GLU A 394 16.85 -7.59 15.60
CA GLU A 394 15.60 -7.92 16.29
C GLU A 394 14.38 -7.53 15.43
N LEU A 395 14.30 -6.27 14.99
CA LEU A 395 13.18 -5.81 14.16
C LEU A 395 13.19 -6.52 12.79
N THR A 396 14.36 -6.77 12.20
CA THR A 396 14.48 -7.55 10.97
C THR A 396 13.85 -8.93 11.11
N SER A 397 14.12 -9.65 12.21
CA SER A 397 13.55 -10.97 12.44
C SER A 397 12.02 -10.95 12.59
N LYS A 398 11.46 -9.86 13.14
CA LYS A 398 10.00 -9.68 13.25
C LYS A 398 9.33 -9.37 11.90
N LEU A 399 10.10 -8.89 10.93
CA LEU A 399 9.62 -8.55 9.58
C LEU A 399 9.80 -9.69 8.57
N GLU A 400 10.33 -10.86 8.95
CA GLU A 400 10.56 -11.99 8.05
C GLU A 400 9.27 -12.43 7.31
N GLY A 401 8.12 -12.44 8.00
CA GLY A 401 6.82 -12.77 7.40
C GLY A 401 6.32 -11.73 6.39
N PHE A 402 6.94 -10.56 6.29
CA PHE A 402 6.62 -9.55 5.27
C PHE A 402 7.46 -9.70 4.00
N ILE A 403 8.40 -10.65 3.97
CA ILE A 403 9.18 -10.95 2.77
C ILE A 403 8.26 -11.73 1.81
N ALA A 404 7.85 -11.06 0.75
CA ALA A 404 6.87 -11.60 -0.18
C ALA A 404 7.40 -12.83 -0.96
N THR A 405 6.56 -13.83 -1.10
CA THR A 405 6.74 -14.90 -2.09
C THR A 405 6.21 -14.37 -3.43
N GLY A 406 7.10 -13.83 -4.26
CA GLY A 406 6.72 -13.08 -5.45
C GLY A 406 6.04 -11.73 -5.09
N VAL A 407 5.76 -10.90 -6.08
CA VAL A 407 5.14 -9.60 -5.87
C VAL A 407 3.80 -9.55 -6.58
N GLY A 408 2.71 -9.69 -5.81
CA GLY A 408 1.36 -9.51 -6.33
C GLY A 408 1.10 -8.04 -6.66
N ARG A 409 0.40 -7.79 -7.76
CA ARG A 409 0.08 -6.42 -8.21
C ARG A 409 -1.20 -5.85 -7.59
N GLY A 410 -1.92 -6.70 -6.84
CA GLY A 410 -3.22 -6.34 -6.31
C GLY A 410 -4.30 -6.24 -7.39
N ALA A 411 -5.53 -6.41 -6.98
CA ALA A 411 -6.66 -6.39 -7.91
C ALA A 411 -7.88 -5.68 -7.28
N GLN A 412 -7.64 -4.60 -6.54
CA GLN A 412 -8.70 -3.78 -5.93
C GLN A 412 -9.74 -3.35 -6.96
N TRP A 413 -9.25 -2.90 -8.11
CA TRP A 413 -10.06 -2.38 -9.20
C TRP A 413 -11.06 -3.43 -9.74
N VAL A 414 -10.78 -4.72 -9.65
CA VAL A 414 -11.70 -5.78 -10.10
C VAL A 414 -12.54 -6.33 -8.96
N THR A 415 -12.04 -6.37 -7.73
CA THR A 415 -12.77 -6.88 -6.57
C THR A 415 -13.76 -5.88 -5.98
N GLY A 416 -13.59 -4.60 -6.27
CA GLY A 416 -14.36 -3.51 -5.70
C GLY A 416 -14.02 -3.18 -4.24
N GLN A 417 -12.95 -3.79 -3.70
CA GLN A 417 -12.52 -3.51 -2.33
C GLN A 417 -12.09 -2.03 -2.23
N ASP A 418 -12.72 -1.28 -1.33
CA ASP A 418 -12.60 0.19 -1.16
C ASP A 418 -12.95 1.04 -2.40
N MET A 419 -13.49 0.43 -3.46
CA MET A 419 -13.98 1.17 -4.63
C MET A 419 -15.39 1.72 -4.37
N VAL A 420 -15.46 2.74 -3.53
CA VAL A 420 -16.70 3.30 -3.01
C VAL A 420 -16.61 4.81 -2.84
N THR A 421 -17.67 5.53 -3.18
CA THR A 421 -17.77 6.97 -2.88
C THR A 421 -18.02 7.20 -1.39
N GLN A 422 -17.70 8.38 -0.87
CA GLN A 422 -17.99 8.71 0.54
C GLN A 422 -19.49 8.59 0.87
N ALA A 423 -20.36 8.90 -0.09
CA ALA A 423 -21.80 8.80 0.10
C ALA A 423 -22.29 7.35 0.25
N ASP A 424 -21.65 6.41 -0.43
CA ASP A 424 -22.03 5.01 -0.42
C ASP A 424 -21.30 4.20 0.68
N LYS A 425 -20.28 4.77 1.35
CA LYS A 425 -19.43 4.07 2.32
C LYS A 425 -20.22 3.37 3.45
N PRO A 426 -21.24 3.96 4.07
CA PRO A 426 -22.02 3.27 5.11
C PRO A 426 -22.69 2.00 4.59
N LYS A 427 -23.29 2.05 3.39
CA LYS A 427 -23.92 0.89 2.77
C LYS A 427 -22.90 -0.17 2.36
N TYR A 428 -21.76 0.27 1.83
CA TYR A 428 -20.63 -0.61 1.50
C TYR A 428 -20.16 -1.41 2.72
N ASN A 429 -19.90 -0.72 3.84
CA ASN A 429 -19.46 -1.37 5.07
C ASN A 429 -20.50 -2.37 5.60
N ASP A 430 -21.78 -2.00 5.60
CA ASP A 430 -22.87 -2.88 6.03
C ASP A 430 -22.95 -4.16 5.19
N LEU A 431 -22.82 -4.07 3.87
CA LEU A 431 -22.81 -5.24 2.98
C LEU A 431 -21.61 -6.16 3.24
N ILE A 432 -20.42 -5.60 3.47
CA ILE A 432 -19.23 -6.40 3.78
C ILE A 432 -19.39 -7.12 5.12
N LEU A 433 -19.94 -6.47 6.15
CA LEU A 433 -20.19 -7.11 7.45
C LEU A 433 -21.19 -8.25 7.31
N GLN A 434 -22.33 -8.03 6.67
CA GLN A 434 -23.34 -9.08 6.45
C GLN A 434 -22.77 -10.27 5.66
N PHE A 435 -21.94 -10.01 4.68
CA PHE A 435 -21.26 -11.06 3.92
C PHE A 435 -20.24 -11.82 4.79
N SER A 436 -19.41 -11.12 5.55
CA SER A 436 -18.40 -11.74 6.42
C SER A 436 -19.00 -12.59 7.52
N GLU A 437 -20.13 -12.17 8.09
CA GLU A 437 -20.90 -12.94 9.08
C GLU A 437 -21.67 -14.13 8.49
N GLY A 438 -21.71 -14.25 7.16
CA GLY A 438 -22.47 -15.30 6.48
C GLY A 438 -23.98 -15.07 6.43
N SER A 439 -24.48 -13.92 6.87
CA SER A 439 -25.89 -13.54 6.77
C SER A 439 -26.32 -13.17 5.34
N LEU A 440 -25.34 -12.80 4.48
CA LEU A 440 -25.51 -12.50 3.08
C LEU A 440 -24.64 -13.43 2.22
N GLY A 441 -25.27 -14.17 1.30
CA GLY A 441 -24.55 -15.03 0.35
C GLY A 441 -23.83 -14.23 -0.74
N VAL A 442 -22.80 -14.82 -1.35
CA VAL A 442 -21.91 -14.15 -2.32
C VAL A 442 -22.66 -13.56 -3.51
N ASP A 443 -23.67 -14.26 -4.06
CA ASP A 443 -24.46 -13.75 -5.19
C ASP A 443 -25.22 -12.47 -4.82
N SER A 444 -25.94 -12.49 -3.69
CA SER A 444 -26.68 -11.33 -3.20
C SER A 444 -25.77 -10.19 -2.76
N PHE A 445 -24.60 -10.52 -2.22
CA PHE A 445 -23.57 -9.54 -1.86
C PHE A 445 -23.09 -8.79 -3.11
N LEU A 446 -22.63 -9.49 -4.14
CA LEU A 446 -22.12 -8.88 -5.36
C LEU A 446 -23.20 -8.13 -6.15
N GLU A 447 -24.44 -8.67 -6.16
CA GLU A 447 -25.59 -7.97 -6.77
C GLU A 447 -25.87 -6.61 -6.10
N GLN A 448 -25.77 -6.54 -4.79
CA GLN A 448 -25.99 -5.29 -4.04
C GLN A 448 -24.78 -4.35 -4.06
N MET A 449 -23.57 -4.88 -4.22
CA MET A 449 -22.34 -4.09 -4.37
C MET A 449 -22.19 -3.48 -5.77
N ASP A 450 -22.72 -4.12 -6.83
CA ASP A 450 -22.53 -3.67 -8.22
C ASP A 450 -22.94 -2.21 -8.47
N PRO A 451 -24.08 -1.70 -8.02
CA PRO A 451 -24.42 -0.30 -8.19
C PRO A 451 -23.49 0.67 -7.44
N ILE A 452 -22.94 0.28 -6.28
CA ILE A 452 -21.96 1.09 -5.53
C ILE A 452 -20.65 1.20 -6.34
N TYR A 453 -20.17 0.07 -6.81
CA TYR A 453 -18.97 -0.04 -7.62
C TYR A 453 -19.08 0.75 -8.94
N ARG A 454 -20.19 0.61 -9.66
CA ARG A 454 -20.43 1.37 -10.90
C ARG A 454 -20.54 2.86 -10.66
N ASN A 455 -21.11 3.28 -9.54
CA ASN A 455 -21.17 4.69 -9.16
C ASN A 455 -19.77 5.27 -8.92
N TYR A 456 -18.91 4.51 -8.24
CA TYR A 456 -17.50 4.88 -8.06
C TYR A 456 -16.76 5.02 -9.41
N TYR A 457 -16.86 4.03 -10.30
CA TYR A 457 -16.16 4.08 -11.59
C TYR A 457 -16.71 5.14 -12.55
N LYS A 458 -17.98 5.45 -12.47
CA LYS A 458 -18.53 6.61 -13.18
C LYS A 458 -17.83 7.90 -12.75
N ASP A 459 -17.64 8.09 -11.46
CA ASP A 459 -16.93 9.26 -10.93
C ASP A 459 -15.43 9.24 -11.34
N VAL A 460 -14.78 8.07 -11.34
CA VAL A 460 -13.40 7.91 -11.84
C VAL A 460 -13.28 8.33 -13.29
N VAL A 461 -14.12 7.80 -14.18
CA VAL A 461 -14.14 8.11 -15.62
C VAL A 461 -14.38 9.59 -15.84
N ASP A 462 -15.40 10.16 -15.18
CA ASP A 462 -15.76 11.58 -15.32
C ASP A 462 -14.62 12.51 -14.86
N ARG A 463 -13.95 12.20 -13.76
CA ARG A 463 -12.85 13.02 -13.22
C ARG A 463 -11.53 12.86 -13.97
N ALA A 464 -11.22 11.65 -14.42
CA ALA A 464 -10.03 11.37 -15.21
C ALA A 464 -10.17 11.90 -16.64
N GLY A 465 -11.41 12.08 -17.11
CA GLY A 465 -11.70 12.48 -18.49
C GLY A 465 -11.51 11.33 -19.49
N TYR A 466 -11.53 10.06 -19.00
CA TYR A 466 -11.37 8.89 -19.88
C TYR A 466 -12.50 8.83 -20.90
N ASP A 467 -12.14 8.60 -22.16
CA ASP A 467 -13.09 8.31 -23.23
C ASP A 467 -13.35 6.79 -23.42
N LEU A 468 -12.63 5.97 -22.61
CA LEU A 468 -12.65 4.50 -22.61
C LEU A 468 -12.15 3.88 -23.93
N ASP A 469 -11.39 4.62 -24.71
CA ASP A 469 -10.62 4.13 -25.86
C ASP A 469 -9.12 4.38 -25.61
N PRO A 470 -8.37 3.40 -25.06
CA PRO A 470 -6.96 3.60 -24.70
C PRO A 470 -6.07 4.05 -25.86
N THR A 471 -6.54 3.91 -27.12
CA THR A 471 -5.78 4.31 -28.32
C THR A 471 -5.90 5.80 -28.65
N THR A 472 -6.79 6.51 -28.01
CA THR A 472 -7.02 7.94 -28.17
C THR A 472 -6.56 8.72 -26.95
N ALA A 473 -6.15 9.95 -27.15
CA ALA A 473 -5.76 10.80 -26.03
C ALA A 473 -7.00 11.34 -25.31
N ASP A 474 -7.07 11.08 -24.02
CA ASP A 474 -8.13 11.61 -23.15
C ASP A 474 -8.22 13.13 -23.22
N THR A 475 -9.43 13.64 -23.25
CA THR A 475 -9.64 15.08 -23.16
C THR A 475 -9.55 15.49 -21.68
N ALA A 476 -8.42 16.07 -21.27
CA ALA A 476 -8.31 16.71 -19.99
C ALA A 476 -9.43 17.77 -19.85
N LYS A 477 -10.36 17.54 -18.92
CA LYS A 477 -11.40 18.51 -18.56
C LYS A 477 -10.91 19.46 -17.49
#